data_5d11e8f833bb22a653a724e2e8096adc
#
_entry.id   5d11e8f833bb22a653a724e2e8096adc
#
_cell.length_a   1.000
_cell.length_b   1.000
_cell.length_c   1.000
_cell.angle_alpha   90.00
_cell.angle_beta   90.00
_cell.angle_gamma   90.00
#
_symmetry.space_group_name_H-M   'P 1'
#
loop_
_entity.id
_entity.type
_entity.pdbx_description
1 polymer ?
#
loop_
_entity_poly.entity_id
_entity_poly.type
_entity_poly.pdbx_seq_one_letter_code
_entity_poly.pdbx_strand_id
1 'polypeptide(L)'
;MTAPSLDYYAIEELLTDKERAARDRARRFVEEEVMQEVVPCHRAAKFPEHLTQRMGALGFYAPQLKEHGCAGLSDTGYGLIMQELERADSGLRSLASVQGALVIYAIHSFATPQQQERWLPGLVSGTRVGCFALTEHGHGSDPGGMETRAGREGDHYILNGSKC
;
A
#
# COMPACT_ATOMS: atom_id res chain seq x y z
N MET A 1 15.10 9.15 27.72
CA MET A 1 14.20 8.28 28.50
C MET A 1 13.44 7.44 27.48
N THR A 2 13.67 6.14 27.47
CA THR A 2 12.88 5.21 26.62
C THR A 2 11.44 5.22 27.14
N ALA A 3 10.47 5.44 26.25
CA ALA A 3 9.06 5.29 26.60
C ALA A 3 8.83 3.88 27.18
N PRO A 4 7.96 3.72 28.18
CA PRO A 4 7.64 2.41 28.72
C PRO A 4 7.10 1.52 27.60
N SER A 5 7.55 0.28 27.57
CA SER A 5 6.99 -0.71 26.65
C SER A 5 5.50 -0.87 26.93
N LEU A 6 4.66 -0.69 25.91
CA LEU A 6 3.22 -0.96 26.00
C LEU A 6 2.88 -2.41 25.67
N ASP A 7 3.89 -3.27 25.47
CA ASP A 7 3.72 -4.68 25.16
C ASP A 7 3.48 -5.50 26.43
N TYR A 8 2.27 -5.37 27.00
CA TYR A 8 1.85 -6.07 28.23
C TYR A 8 1.76 -7.60 28.09
N TYR A 9 1.65 -8.10 26.86
CA TYR A 9 1.50 -9.53 26.57
C TYR A 9 2.78 -10.17 26.03
N ALA A 10 3.89 -9.42 26.01
CA ALA A 10 5.17 -9.86 25.44
C ALA A 10 5.03 -10.39 23.99
N ILE A 11 4.16 -9.77 23.18
CA ILE A 11 3.91 -10.16 21.79
C ILE A 11 5.19 -10.09 20.97
N GLU A 12 6.09 -9.20 21.33
CA GLU A 12 7.40 -9.06 20.68
C GLU A 12 8.23 -10.34 20.67
N GLU A 13 8.08 -11.20 21.67
CA GLU A 13 8.76 -12.49 21.78
C GLU A 13 8.30 -13.48 20.69
N LEU A 14 7.09 -13.31 20.16
CA LEU A 14 6.52 -14.14 19.09
C LEU A 14 7.02 -13.75 17.69
N LEU A 15 7.60 -12.56 17.56
CA LEU A 15 8.03 -12.04 16.25
C LEU A 15 9.37 -12.65 15.83
N THR A 16 9.49 -12.98 14.56
CA THR A 16 10.76 -13.35 13.95
C THR A 16 11.70 -12.14 13.79
N ASP A 17 12.99 -12.39 13.61
CA ASP A 17 13.96 -11.31 13.37
C ASP A 17 13.63 -10.48 12.11
N LYS A 18 13.08 -11.13 11.06
CA LYS A 18 12.61 -10.44 9.85
C LYS A 18 11.45 -9.49 10.13
N GLU A 19 10.50 -9.92 10.93
CA GLU A 19 9.33 -9.11 11.29
C GLU A 19 9.72 -7.93 12.17
N ARG A 20 10.58 -8.16 13.17
CA ARG A 20 11.17 -7.08 13.98
C ARG A 20 11.92 -6.07 13.12
N ALA A 21 12.78 -6.53 12.22
CA ALA A 21 13.54 -5.66 11.32
C ALA A 21 12.64 -4.85 10.40
N ALA A 22 11.54 -5.42 9.89
CA ALA A 22 10.56 -4.73 9.06
C ALA A 22 9.84 -3.63 9.85
N ARG A 23 9.34 -3.95 11.05
CA ARG A 23 8.73 -2.99 11.98
C ARG A 23 9.68 -1.84 12.30
N ASP A 24 10.90 -2.16 12.70
CA ASP A 24 11.88 -1.16 13.15
C ASP A 24 12.32 -0.23 12.01
N ARG A 25 12.34 -0.74 10.77
CA ARG A 25 12.54 0.07 9.57
C ARG A 25 11.39 1.04 9.34
N ALA A 26 10.16 0.56 9.46
CA ALA A 26 8.97 1.39 9.31
C ALA A 26 8.89 2.44 10.45
N ARG A 27 9.20 2.05 11.68
CA ARG A 27 9.25 2.96 12.83
C ARG A 27 10.26 4.09 12.63
N ARG A 28 11.48 3.78 12.22
CA ARG A 28 12.50 4.81 11.93
C ARG A 28 12.03 5.76 10.83
N PHE A 29 11.51 5.25 9.73
CA PHE A 29 10.95 6.08 8.66
C PHE A 29 9.87 7.02 9.18
N VAL A 30 8.94 6.51 9.99
CA VAL A 30 7.87 7.31 10.58
C VAL A 30 8.44 8.40 11.48
N GLU A 31 9.36 8.08 12.37
CA GLU A 31 9.91 9.02 13.35
C GLU A 31 10.82 10.08 12.72
N GLU A 32 11.63 9.68 11.75
CA GLU A 32 12.65 10.55 11.17
C GLU A 32 12.14 11.36 9.97
N GLU A 33 11.22 10.81 9.18
CA GLU A 33 10.80 11.42 7.92
C GLU A 33 9.33 11.88 7.94
N VAL A 34 8.40 11.07 8.49
CA VAL A 34 6.97 11.35 8.38
C VAL A 34 6.45 12.33 9.43
N MET A 35 6.78 12.10 10.71
CA MET A 35 6.20 12.87 11.83
C MET A 35 6.46 14.38 11.75
N GLN A 36 7.54 14.79 11.08
CA GLN A 36 7.88 16.20 10.91
C GLN A 36 6.97 16.88 9.87
N GLU A 37 6.41 16.13 8.93
CA GLU A 37 5.65 16.66 7.79
C GLU A 37 4.13 16.52 7.93
N VAL A 38 3.64 15.57 8.72
CA VAL A 38 2.20 15.26 8.81
C VAL A 38 1.39 16.50 9.18
N VAL A 39 1.76 17.21 10.24
CA VAL A 39 0.99 18.38 10.71
C VAL A 39 1.04 19.55 9.71
N PRO A 40 2.22 19.97 9.20
CA PRO A 40 2.28 20.97 8.15
C PRO A 40 1.50 20.61 6.89
N CYS A 41 1.63 19.38 6.41
CA CYS A 41 0.94 18.91 5.21
C CYS A 41 -0.58 18.88 5.42
N HIS A 42 -1.05 18.36 6.55
CA HIS A 42 -2.48 18.36 6.90
C HIS A 42 -3.06 19.78 6.92
N ARG A 43 -2.38 20.72 7.59
CA ARG A 43 -2.82 22.12 7.64
C ARG A 43 -2.86 22.80 6.28
N ALA A 44 -1.95 22.43 5.40
CA ALA A 44 -1.87 22.96 4.04
C ALA A 44 -2.78 22.24 3.03
N ALA A 45 -3.51 21.19 3.46
CA ALA A 45 -4.27 20.28 2.60
C ALA A 45 -3.42 19.74 1.44
N LYS A 46 -2.16 19.37 1.74
CA LYS A 46 -1.19 18.84 0.76
C LYS A 46 -0.76 17.43 1.17
N PHE A 47 -0.59 16.58 0.18
CA PHE A 47 0.00 15.26 0.36
C PHE A 47 1.52 15.34 0.15
N PRO A 48 2.35 14.69 1.00
CA PRO A 48 3.81 14.66 0.83
C PRO A 48 4.22 13.63 -0.24
N GLU A 49 4.10 13.99 -1.52
CA GLU A 49 4.25 13.09 -2.68
C GLU A 49 5.60 12.35 -2.70
N HIS A 50 6.68 12.97 -2.23
CA HIS A 50 8.01 12.36 -2.19
C HIS A 50 8.07 11.13 -1.29
N LEU A 51 7.19 11.02 -0.28
CA LEU A 51 7.11 9.85 0.59
C LEU A 51 6.62 8.60 -0.15
N THR A 52 5.92 8.75 -1.29
CA THR A 52 5.47 7.59 -2.10
C THR A 52 6.66 6.77 -2.60
N GLN A 53 7.64 7.41 -3.20
CA GLN A 53 8.84 6.74 -3.68
C GLN A 53 9.72 6.26 -2.51
N ARG A 54 9.74 7.03 -1.43
CA ARG A 54 10.51 6.65 -0.24
C ARG A 54 9.97 5.36 0.39
N MET A 55 8.63 5.21 0.51
CA MET A 55 8.00 3.97 0.97
C MET A 55 8.28 2.79 0.01
N GLY A 56 8.28 3.03 -1.30
CA GLY A 56 8.68 2.03 -2.28
C GLY A 56 10.14 1.56 -2.09
N ALA A 57 11.07 2.49 -1.94
CA ALA A 57 12.49 2.19 -1.69
C ALA A 57 12.72 1.42 -0.38
N LEU A 58 11.86 1.62 0.62
CA LEU A 58 11.88 0.90 1.89
C LEU A 58 11.19 -0.47 1.83
N GLY A 59 10.53 -0.80 0.71
CA GLY A 59 9.86 -2.07 0.49
C GLY A 59 8.52 -2.20 1.24
N PHE A 60 7.78 -1.09 1.40
CA PHE A 60 6.50 -1.11 2.13
C PHE A 60 5.30 -1.45 1.25
N TYR A 61 5.47 -1.46 -0.07
CA TYR A 61 4.41 -1.85 -1.01
C TYR A 61 4.46 -3.35 -1.30
N ALA A 62 3.37 -4.05 -1.04
CA ALA A 62 3.24 -5.50 -1.24
C ALA A 62 4.42 -6.33 -0.69
N PRO A 63 4.90 -6.09 0.55
CA PRO A 63 6.10 -6.72 1.08
C PRO A 63 5.99 -8.25 1.20
N GLN A 64 4.79 -8.83 1.10
CA GLN A 64 4.55 -10.28 1.14
C GLN A 64 4.95 -10.99 -0.15
N LEU A 65 4.96 -10.28 -1.29
CA LEU A 65 5.40 -10.88 -2.55
C LEU A 65 6.89 -11.23 -2.50
N LYS A 66 7.27 -12.28 -3.23
CA LYS A 66 8.66 -12.75 -3.32
C LYS A 66 9.37 -12.27 -4.59
N GLU A 67 8.59 -11.78 -5.54
CA GLU A 67 9.01 -11.34 -6.86
C GLU A 67 9.09 -9.80 -6.93
N HIS A 68 9.54 -9.30 -8.05
CA HIS A 68 9.55 -7.85 -8.40
C HIS A 68 10.27 -6.95 -7.39
N GLY A 69 11.25 -7.50 -6.63
CA GLY A 69 12.00 -6.75 -5.63
C GLY A 69 11.34 -6.63 -4.27
N CYS A 70 10.21 -7.32 -4.05
CA CYS A 70 9.54 -7.39 -2.76
C CYS A 70 10.24 -8.33 -1.78
N ALA A 71 10.03 -8.13 -0.47
CA ALA A 71 10.84 -8.76 0.58
C ALA A 71 10.41 -10.21 0.94
N GLY A 72 9.24 -10.67 0.52
CA GLY A 72 8.68 -11.98 0.90
C GLY A 72 8.44 -12.08 2.41
N LEU A 73 7.88 -11.04 3.01
CA LEU A 73 7.51 -11.03 4.44
C LEU A 73 6.25 -11.86 4.68
N SER A 74 6.07 -12.25 5.94
CA SER A 74 4.79 -12.78 6.44
C SER A 74 3.71 -11.68 6.47
N ASP A 75 2.45 -12.09 6.59
CA ASP A 75 1.34 -11.15 6.81
C ASP A 75 1.49 -10.39 8.14
N THR A 76 2.10 -11.02 9.15
CA THR A 76 2.48 -10.34 10.39
C THR A 76 3.46 -9.20 10.10
N GLY A 77 4.50 -9.45 9.31
CA GLY A 77 5.47 -8.41 8.92
C GLY A 77 4.82 -7.26 8.15
N TYR A 78 3.88 -7.56 7.24
CA TYR A 78 3.06 -6.55 6.60
C TYR A 78 2.23 -5.74 7.60
N GLY A 79 1.52 -6.43 8.50
CA GLY A 79 0.70 -5.78 9.53
C GLY A 79 1.52 -4.83 10.43
N LEU A 80 2.73 -5.21 10.80
CA LEU A 80 3.62 -4.39 11.61
C LEU A 80 4.07 -3.12 10.87
N ILE A 81 4.35 -3.20 9.56
CA ILE A 81 4.62 -2.00 8.73
C ILE A 81 3.40 -1.08 8.71
N MET A 82 2.20 -1.65 8.45
CA MET A 82 0.96 -0.88 8.41
C MET A 82 0.65 -0.21 9.76
N GLN A 83 0.93 -0.88 10.87
CA GLN A 83 0.76 -0.34 12.22
C GLN A 83 1.63 0.90 12.45
N GLU A 84 2.89 0.87 12.05
CA GLU A 84 3.78 2.03 12.21
C GLU A 84 3.37 3.19 11.31
N LEU A 85 2.96 2.93 10.07
CA LEU A 85 2.44 3.97 9.18
C LEU A 85 1.15 4.59 9.73
N GLU A 86 0.21 3.76 10.22
CA GLU A 86 -1.05 4.22 10.84
C GLU A 86 -0.80 5.09 12.07
N ARG A 87 0.22 4.77 12.88
CA ARG A 87 0.62 5.57 14.04
C ARG A 87 0.96 7.02 13.68
N ALA A 88 1.47 7.25 12.48
CA ALA A 88 1.81 8.58 11.98
C ALA A 88 0.62 9.25 11.27
N ASP A 89 0.07 8.57 10.27
CA ASP A 89 -0.98 9.12 9.42
C ASP A 89 -1.75 8.02 8.70
N SER A 90 -3.07 8.01 8.90
CA SER A 90 -3.97 7.04 8.25
C SER A 90 -4.00 7.17 6.73
N GLY A 91 -3.73 8.35 6.18
CA GLY A 91 -3.65 8.59 4.74
C GLY A 91 -2.44 7.88 4.12
N LEU A 92 -1.27 7.96 4.77
CA LEU A 92 -0.07 7.22 4.33
C LEU A 92 -0.25 5.71 4.43
N ARG A 93 -0.84 5.23 5.53
CA ARG A 93 -1.16 3.80 5.65
C ARG A 93 -2.15 3.38 4.58
N SER A 94 -3.20 4.18 4.31
CA SER A 94 -4.16 3.91 3.24
C SER A 94 -3.49 3.84 1.87
N LEU A 95 -2.61 4.79 1.55
CA LEU A 95 -1.83 4.74 0.31
C LEU A 95 -1.04 3.42 0.21
N ALA A 96 -0.31 3.05 1.26
CA ALA A 96 0.50 1.83 1.25
C ALA A 96 -0.36 0.57 1.06
N SER A 97 -1.51 0.49 1.72
CA SER A 97 -2.42 -0.65 1.59
C SER A 97 -3.12 -0.71 0.24
N VAL A 98 -3.57 0.42 -0.30
CA VAL A 98 -4.19 0.46 -1.65
C VAL A 98 -3.15 0.10 -2.71
N GLN A 99 -1.99 0.73 -2.67
CA GLN A 99 -0.90 0.44 -3.61
C GLN A 99 -0.48 -1.03 -3.57
N GLY A 100 -0.27 -1.59 -2.39
CA GLY A 100 0.21 -2.96 -2.20
C GLY A 100 -0.87 -4.02 -2.39
N ALA A 101 -1.94 -3.93 -1.62
CA ALA A 101 -2.94 -5.01 -1.53
C ALA A 101 -3.99 -4.94 -2.65
N LEU A 102 -4.40 -3.75 -3.08
CA LEU A 102 -5.44 -3.61 -4.11
C LEU A 102 -4.87 -3.52 -5.52
N VAL A 103 -3.76 -2.80 -5.72
CA VAL A 103 -3.21 -2.56 -7.07
C VAL A 103 -2.14 -3.58 -7.43
N ILE A 104 -1.04 -3.63 -6.68
CA ILE A 104 0.09 -4.53 -6.99
C ILE A 104 -0.35 -5.99 -6.91
N TYR A 105 -1.04 -6.38 -5.85
CA TYR A 105 -1.50 -7.76 -5.67
C TYR A 105 -2.48 -8.19 -6.76
N ALA A 106 -3.42 -7.32 -7.16
CA ALA A 106 -4.36 -7.63 -8.24
C ALA A 106 -3.64 -7.83 -9.59
N ILE A 107 -2.69 -6.95 -9.93
CA ILE A 107 -1.90 -7.09 -11.17
C ILE A 107 -1.03 -8.35 -11.10
N HIS A 108 -0.37 -8.61 -9.98
CA HIS A 108 0.43 -9.81 -9.78
C HIS A 108 -0.40 -11.10 -9.94
N SER A 109 -1.63 -11.12 -9.41
CA SER A 109 -2.46 -12.33 -9.39
C SER A 109 -3.21 -12.59 -10.69
N PHE A 110 -3.59 -11.56 -11.44
CA PHE A 110 -4.55 -11.67 -12.54
C PHE A 110 -4.05 -11.14 -13.89
N ALA A 111 -2.97 -10.36 -13.92
CA ALA A 111 -2.46 -9.83 -15.17
C ALA A 111 -1.55 -10.83 -15.90
N THR A 112 -1.40 -10.65 -17.22
CA THR A 112 -0.45 -11.44 -18.01
C THR A 112 1.00 -11.11 -17.61
N PRO A 113 1.98 -12.01 -17.87
CA PRO A 113 3.39 -11.73 -17.59
C PRO A 113 3.89 -10.42 -18.21
N GLN A 114 3.47 -10.09 -19.43
CA GLN A 114 3.83 -8.84 -20.12
C GLN A 114 3.26 -7.61 -19.40
N GLN A 115 2.04 -7.70 -18.87
CA GLN A 115 1.44 -6.63 -18.09
C GLN A 115 2.14 -6.47 -16.74
N GLN A 116 2.48 -7.58 -16.07
CA GLN A 116 3.24 -7.55 -14.82
C GLN A 116 4.60 -6.88 -15.02
N GLU A 117 5.35 -7.29 -16.03
CA GLU A 117 6.66 -6.71 -16.37
C GLU A 117 6.57 -5.20 -16.67
N ARG A 118 5.51 -4.77 -17.34
CA ARG A 118 5.26 -3.37 -17.68
C ARG A 118 4.90 -2.50 -16.47
N TRP A 119 4.11 -3.03 -15.53
CA TRP A 119 3.50 -2.20 -14.49
C TRP A 119 4.12 -2.36 -13.11
N LEU A 120 4.43 -3.59 -12.69
CA LEU A 120 4.84 -3.86 -11.31
C LEU A 120 6.12 -3.14 -10.89
N PRO A 121 7.19 -3.03 -11.70
CA PRO A 121 8.40 -2.33 -11.27
C PRO A 121 8.16 -0.88 -10.84
N GLY A 122 7.35 -0.15 -11.62
CA GLY A 122 7.01 1.24 -11.30
C GLY A 122 6.09 1.38 -10.09
N LEU A 123 5.17 0.43 -9.90
CA LEU A 123 4.26 0.42 -8.76
C LEU A 123 4.98 0.04 -7.47
N VAL A 124 5.85 -0.98 -7.50
CA VAL A 124 6.62 -1.42 -6.34
C VAL A 124 7.62 -0.35 -5.89
N SER A 125 8.27 0.32 -6.83
CA SER A 125 9.20 1.42 -6.52
C SER A 125 8.51 2.72 -6.07
N GLY A 126 7.19 2.82 -6.22
CA GLY A 126 6.43 4.04 -5.92
C GLY A 126 6.62 5.18 -6.93
N THR A 127 7.27 4.94 -8.07
CA THR A 127 7.36 5.91 -9.18
C THR A 127 6.05 6.01 -9.96
N ARG A 128 5.16 5.05 -9.77
CA ARG A 128 3.77 5.05 -10.23
C ARG A 128 2.85 4.76 -9.07
N VAL A 129 1.76 5.50 -9.01
CA VAL A 129 0.68 5.29 -8.05
C VAL A 129 -0.52 4.74 -8.80
N GLY A 130 -1.09 3.66 -8.26
CA GLY A 130 -2.30 3.06 -8.80
C GLY A 130 -3.52 3.37 -7.94
N CYS A 131 -4.70 3.14 -8.50
CA CYS A 131 -5.95 3.21 -7.77
C CYS A 131 -6.85 2.02 -8.12
N PHE A 132 -7.84 1.76 -7.27
CA PHE A 132 -8.81 0.71 -7.44
C PHE A 132 -10.21 1.32 -7.51
N ALA A 133 -10.71 1.51 -8.74
CA ALA A 133 -12.02 2.09 -8.99
C ALA A 133 -13.10 0.99 -8.91
N LEU A 134 -13.67 0.77 -7.72
CA LEU A 134 -14.68 -0.25 -7.46
C LEU A 134 -16.07 0.34 -7.37
N THR A 135 -16.26 1.33 -6.50
CA THR A 135 -17.57 1.85 -6.09
C THR A 135 -18.26 2.62 -7.20
N GLU A 136 -19.54 2.38 -7.36
CA GLU A 136 -20.46 3.14 -8.20
C GLU A 136 -21.52 3.83 -7.35
N HIS A 137 -22.18 4.86 -7.87
CA HIS A 137 -23.17 5.62 -7.12
C HIS A 137 -24.30 4.74 -6.55
N GLY A 138 -24.77 3.76 -7.31
CA GLY A 138 -25.79 2.79 -6.89
C GLY A 138 -25.26 1.52 -6.23
N HIS A 139 -23.94 1.28 -6.27
CA HIS A 139 -23.33 0.01 -5.89
C HIS A 139 -22.08 0.20 -5.02
N GLY A 140 -22.31 0.42 -3.73
CA GLY A 140 -21.26 0.49 -2.70
C GLY A 140 -21.02 -0.89 -2.09
N SER A 141 -21.89 -1.32 -1.18
CA SER A 141 -21.79 -2.62 -0.49
C SER A 141 -22.15 -3.82 -1.34
N ASP A 142 -22.72 -3.60 -2.52
CA ASP A 142 -23.03 -4.63 -3.51
C ASP A 142 -22.21 -4.43 -4.79
N PRO A 143 -20.92 -4.76 -4.81
CA PRO A 143 -20.08 -4.64 -6.00
C PRO A 143 -20.48 -5.63 -7.10
N GLY A 144 -21.23 -6.69 -6.78
CA GLY A 144 -21.78 -7.63 -7.76
C GLY A 144 -22.81 -7.01 -8.69
N GLY A 145 -23.46 -5.93 -8.25
CA GLY A 145 -24.43 -5.18 -9.04
C GLY A 145 -23.85 -4.11 -9.96
N MET A 146 -22.51 -3.93 -10.02
CA MET A 146 -21.86 -2.89 -10.84
C MET A 146 -22.40 -2.85 -12.28
N GLU A 147 -22.65 -1.63 -12.77
CA GLU A 147 -23.15 -1.38 -14.11
C GLU A 147 -22.08 -1.00 -15.14
N THR A 148 -20.91 -0.54 -14.69
CA THR A 148 -19.79 -0.22 -15.58
C THR A 148 -19.38 -1.46 -16.40
N ARG A 149 -19.30 -1.29 -17.70
CA ARG A 149 -19.02 -2.37 -18.65
C ARG A 149 -17.82 -2.06 -19.54
N ALA A 150 -17.09 -3.10 -19.87
CA ALA A 150 -16.00 -3.07 -20.86
C ALA A 150 -16.43 -3.88 -22.08
N GLY A 151 -16.81 -3.23 -23.17
CA GLY A 151 -17.12 -3.87 -24.45
C GLY A 151 -15.85 -3.97 -25.30
N ARG A 152 -15.57 -5.16 -25.87
CA ARG A 152 -14.42 -5.33 -26.78
C ARG A 152 -14.77 -4.89 -28.19
N GLU A 153 -13.95 -4.00 -28.76
CA GLU A 153 -14.03 -3.56 -30.14
C GLU A 153 -12.65 -3.74 -30.81
N GLY A 154 -12.51 -4.80 -31.62
CA GLY A 154 -11.24 -5.13 -32.25
C GLY A 154 -10.15 -5.50 -31.23
N ASP A 155 -9.09 -4.70 -31.17
CA ASP A 155 -7.91 -4.88 -30.30
C ASP A 155 -7.92 -3.99 -29.05
N HIS A 156 -9.02 -3.25 -28.80
CA HIS A 156 -9.19 -2.39 -27.62
C HIS A 156 -10.53 -2.63 -26.93
N TYR A 157 -10.69 -2.01 -25.75
CA TYR A 157 -11.94 -2.05 -24.98
C TYR A 157 -12.52 -0.64 -24.86
N ILE A 158 -13.84 -0.53 -25.01
CA ILE A 158 -14.62 0.67 -24.71
C ILE A 158 -15.21 0.51 -23.30
N LEU A 159 -14.87 1.44 -22.41
CA LEU A 159 -15.41 1.50 -21.06
C LEU A 159 -16.60 2.43 -21.02
N ASN A 160 -17.75 1.94 -20.52
CA ASN A 160 -18.97 2.72 -20.32
C ASN A 160 -19.44 2.54 -18.88
N GLY A 161 -19.62 3.64 -18.16
CA GLY A 161 -20.05 3.66 -16.78
C GLY A 161 -19.47 4.84 -16.01
N SER A 162 -19.66 4.82 -14.70
CA SER A 162 -19.14 5.85 -13.80
C SER A 162 -18.67 5.19 -12.50
N LYS A 163 -17.58 5.72 -11.94
CA LYS A 163 -17.03 5.27 -10.65
C LYS A 163 -16.91 6.48 -9.71
N CYS A 164 -17.05 6.23 -8.39
CA CYS A 164 -16.91 7.25 -7.35
C CYS A 164 -15.50 7.25 -6.77
#